data_99ec69a64ddc82e1583ec78aa5e55f78
#
_entry.id   99ec69a64ddc82e1583ec78aa5e55f78
#
_cell.length_a   1.000
_cell.length_b   1.000
_cell.length_c   1.000
_cell.angle_alpha   90.00
_cell.angle_beta   90.00
_cell.angle_gamma   90.00
#
_symmetry.space_group_name_H-M   'P 1'
#
loop_
_entity.id
_entity.type
_entity.pdbx_description
1 polymer ?
#
loop_
_entity_poly.entity_id
_entity_poly.type
_entity_poly.pdbx_seq_one_letter_code
_entity_poly.pdbx_strand_id
1 'polypeptide(L)'
;IVHRYNFSNGASLSQTTFSGSGFNGSGEINATFMDLDGNLYVQRKTSSSGNPDSRVYLVNPTGSPTQVSLPAGDNRTVGTDLNAATFFVDNGYEYAISAKGHFSSAGAFMRFSNDTTVVRDANFSLGDTNTGGGSIKRSKAKDFTWIRDNSSFPTMFNGLKPSFIGIDGGNQRIYVSSYSISNQGSSSESIEIETQSYSISIPSGDRSDFGAIYGFGGDNIYALNNSSGNIYKINVSGSGYSITDTSNNGASTSNNDGAACHAGDPDVTFAPTIPTPTQGSCDGSDRQIDVVLNNSSSNVAANFVVTYTVNGGSSQSLTSGTSVSASSNGALTVPAQADNAQVVISWYAENTTNDLREPLSGTTSL
;
A
#
# COMPACT_ATOMS: atom_id res chain seq x y z
N ILE A 1 -11.88 -7.33 -12.83
CA ILE A 1 -12.57 -6.23 -12.14
C ILE A 1 -11.76 -5.92 -10.89
N VAL A 2 -11.42 -4.63 -10.67
CA VAL A 2 -10.78 -4.16 -9.45
C VAL A 2 -11.82 -3.45 -8.61
N HIS A 3 -11.95 -3.87 -7.37
CA HIS A 3 -12.79 -3.22 -6.37
C HIS A 3 -11.89 -2.38 -5.44
N ARG A 4 -12.29 -1.15 -5.17
CA ARG A 4 -11.63 -0.28 -4.19
C ARG A 4 -12.51 -0.19 -2.96
N TYR A 5 -11.90 -0.39 -1.81
CA TYR A 5 -12.56 -0.30 -0.51
C TYR A 5 -11.91 0.75 0.37
N ASN A 6 -12.73 1.43 1.15
CA ASN A 6 -12.25 2.23 2.26
C ASN A 6 -12.26 1.34 3.51
N PHE A 7 -11.07 1.01 4.03
CA PHE A 7 -10.94 0.13 5.19
C PHE A 7 -11.40 0.78 6.49
N SER A 8 -11.42 2.11 6.60
CA SER A 8 -11.89 2.79 7.81
C SER A 8 -13.40 2.64 8.05
N ASN A 9 -14.19 2.40 7.01
CA ASN A 9 -15.64 2.29 7.12
C ASN A 9 -16.26 1.17 6.27
N GLY A 10 -15.45 0.33 5.62
CA GLY A 10 -15.91 -0.77 4.78
C GLY A 10 -16.65 -0.36 3.49
N ALA A 11 -16.71 0.93 3.19
CA ALA A 11 -17.44 1.39 2.01
C ALA A 11 -16.72 0.96 0.73
N SER A 12 -17.47 0.39 -0.21
CA SER A 12 -17.00 0.23 -1.60
C SER A 12 -16.89 1.61 -2.25
N LEU A 13 -15.68 2.02 -2.60
CA LEU A 13 -15.43 3.33 -3.20
C LEU A 13 -15.72 3.33 -4.70
N SER A 14 -15.31 2.29 -5.40
CA SER A 14 -15.53 2.18 -6.85
C SER A 14 -15.25 0.75 -7.33
N GLN A 15 -15.82 0.44 -8.48
CA GLN A 15 -15.50 -0.74 -9.25
C GLN A 15 -14.97 -0.29 -10.60
N THR A 16 -13.79 -0.74 -11.00
CA THR A 16 -13.22 -0.46 -12.31
C THR A 16 -13.00 -1.75 -13.08
N THR A 17 -13.53 -1.81 -14.29
CA THR A 17 -13.29 -2.92 -15.21
C THR A 17 -12.21 -2.49 -16.18
N PHE A 18 -11.08 -3.19 -16.14
CA PHE A 18 -10.01 -3.00 -17.12
C PHE A 18 -10.25 -3.91 -18.32
N SER A 19 -10.28 -3.31 -19.50
CA SER A 19 -10.33 -4.03 -20.77
C SER A 19 -9.20 -3.53 -21.65
N GLY A 20 -8.42 -4.43 -22.20
CA GLY A 20 -7.35 -4.07 -23.11
C GLY A 20 -6.85 -5.30 -23.87
N SER A 21 -6.18 -5.11 -25.00
CA SER A 21 -5.67 -6.20 -25.84
C SER A 21 -4.72 -7.15 -25.09
N GLY A 22 -4.07 -6.70 -24.03
CA GLY A 22 -3.25 -7.51 -23.14
C GLY A 22 -4.03 -8.49 -22.26
N PHE A 23 -5.31 -8.21 -21.98
CA PHE A 23 -6.19 -9.05 -21.17
C PHE A 23 -7.14 -9.93 -22.03
N ASN A 24 -7.16 -9.73 -23.35
CA ASN A 24 -7.97 -10.51 -24.28
C ASN A 24 -7.33 -11.87 -24.54
N GLY A 25 -7.47 -12.78 -23.64
CA GLY A 25 -7.03 -14.17 -23.77
C GLY A 25 -7.51 -14.99 -22.60
N SER A 26 -7.42 -16.31 -22.71
CA SER A 26 -7.81 -17.27 -21.69
C SER A 26 -6.94 -17.24 -20.41
N GLY A 27 -6.17 -16.16 -20.17
CA GLY A 27 -5.30 -16.03 -19.01
C GLY A 27 -6.04 -15.40 -17.82
N GLU A 28 -5.85 -15.98 -16.65
CA GLU A 28 -6.33 -15.44 -15.38
C GLU A 28 -5.33 -14.43 -14.83
N ILE A 29 -5.83 -13.37 -14.17
CA ILE A 29 -5.01 -12.55 -13.27
C ILE A 29 -4.98 -13.32 -11.95
N ASN A 30 -3.78 -13.57 -11.44
CA ASN A 30 -3.64 -14.46 -10.30
C ASN A 30 -2.69 -13.94 -9.21
N ALA A 31 -2.16 -12.75 -9.38
CA ALA A 31 -1.41 -12.05 -8.35
C ALA A 31 -1.46 -10.54 -8.61
N THR A 32 -1.61 -9.77 -7.57
CA THR A 32 -1.61 -8.31 -7.61
C THR A 32 -0.68 -7.76 -6.55
N PHE A 33 -0.05 -6.63 -6.86
CA PHE A 33 0.72 -5.87 -5.88
C PHE A 33 0.67 -4.38 -6.22
N MET A 34 1.01 -3.56 -5.25
CA MET A 34 1.02 -2.11 -5.40
C MET A 34 2.35 -1.58 -4.86
N ASP A 35 2.96 -0.63 -5.59
CA ASP A 35 4.17 0.04 -5.13
C ASP A 35 3.88 1.16 -4.11
N LEU A 36 4.92 1.88 -3.71
CA LEU A 36 4.78 2.97 -2.74
C LEU A 36 4.10 4.22 -3.32
N ASP A 37 4.12 4.38 -4.63
CA ASP A 37 3.48 5.49 -5.34
C ASP A 37 1.99 5.24 -5.65
N GLY A 38 1.49 4.03 -5.28
CA GLY A 38 0.10 3.64 -5.48
C GLY A 38 -0.18 3.05 -6.85
N ASN A 39 0.84 2.72 -7.63
CA ASN A 39 0.68 2.05 -8.90
C ASN A 39 0.28 0.59 -8.69
N LEU A 40 -0.82 0.17 -9.29
CA LEU A 40 -1.30 -1.21 -9.22
C LEU A 40 -0.69 -2.05 -10.33
N TYR A 41 -0.09 -3.16 -9.95
CA TYR A 41 0.42 -4.17 -10.87
C TYR A 41 -0.42 -5.44 -10.80
N VAL A 42 -0.57 -6.08 -11.94
CA VAL A 42 -1.23 -7.37 -12.05
C VAL A 42 -0.34 -8.35 -12.80
N GLN A 43 -0.26 -9.56 -12.31
CA GLN A 43 0.46 -10.64 -12.95
C GLN A 43 -0.53 -11.57 -13.65
N ARG A 44 -0.28 -11.85 -14.93
CA ARG A 44 -1.12 -12.74 -15.73
C ARG A 44 -0.61 -14.17 -15.63
N LYS A 45 -1.56 -15.10 -15.46
CA LYS A 45 -1.34 -16.53 -15.63
C LYS A 45 -1.92 -16.97 -16.96
N THR A 46 -1.15 -17.67 -17.80
CA THR A 46 -1.73 -18.35 -18.95
C THR A 46 -2.30 -19.69 -18.52
N SER A 47 -3.55 -19.95 -18.93
CA SER A 47 -4.16 -21.25 -18.69
C SER A 47 -3.41 -22.33 -19.46
N SER A 48 -3.23 -23.43 -18.81
CA SER A 48 -3.34 -24.80 -19.30
C SER A 48 -2.16 -25.56 -19.85
N SER A 49 -1.02 -25.12 -20.18
CA SER A 49 -0.06 -26.14 -20.65
C SER A 49 1.38 -25.68 -20.76
N GLY A 50 1.93 -25.32 -19.67
CA GLY A 50 3.35 -25.44 -19.61
C GLY A 50 4.17 -24.24 -19.21
N ASN A 51 4.00 -23.05 -19.65
CA ASN A 51 4.77 -21.92 -19.13
C ASN A 51 3.85 -20.83 -18.62
N PRO A 52 4.02 -20.36 -17.36
CA PRO A 52 3.33 -19.16 -16.93
C PRO A 52 3.78 -18.05 -17.87
N ASP A 53 2.79 -17.36 -18.44
CA ASP A 53 3.05 -16.08 -19.03
C ASP A 53 3.49 -15.16 -17.90
N SER A 54 4.76 -14.93 -17.78
CA SER A 54 5.36 -14.12 -16.71
C SER A 54 5.09 -12.62 -16.89
N ARG A 55 4.12 -12.25 -17.72
CA ARG A 55 3.81 -10.85 -17.99
C ARG A 55 3.22 -10.19 -16.76
N VAL A 56 3.81 -9.06 -16.43
CA VAL A 56 3.33 -8.12 -15.42
C VAL A 56 2.84 -6.89 -16.16
N TYR A 57 1.73 -6.36 -15.72
CA TYR A 57 1.14 -5.15 -16.28
C TYR A 57 0.96 -4.11 -15.19
N LEU A 58 1.42 -2.91 -15.46
CA LEU A 58 1.04 -1.72 -14.72
C LEU A 58 -0.37 -1.32 -15.15
N VAL A 59 -1.28 -1.24 -14.20
CA VAL A 59 -2.69 -0.93 -14.44
C VAL A 59 -2.88 0.58 -14.39
N ASN A 60 -3.26 1.17 -15.51
CA ASN A 60 -3.63 2.57 -15.55
C ASN A 60 -5.14 2.70 -15.29
N PRO A 61 -5.60 3.45 -14.26
CA PRO A 61 -7.01 3.61 -13.96
C PRO A 61 -7.84 4.22 -15.09
N THR A 62 -7.20 4.97 -15.98
CA THR A 62 -7.85 5.76 -17.05
C THR A 62 -7.49 5.29 -18.46
N GLY A 63 -6.67 4.25 -18.60
CA GLY A 63 -6.15 3.82 -19.90
C GLY A 63 -5.93 2.32 -20.03
N SER A 64 -5.29 1.93 -21.13
CA SER A 64 -4.85 0.56 -21.32
C SER A 64 -3.70 0.21 -20.39
N PRO A 65 -3.63 -1.03 -19.86
CA PRO A 65 -2.52 -1.45 -19.03
C PRO A 65 -1.23 -1.47 -19.83
N THR A 66 -0.14 -1.07 -19.19
CA THR A 66 1.20 -1.08 -19.78
C THR A 66 1.94 -2.36 -19.38
N GLN A 67 2.40 -3.12 -20.35
CA GLN A 67 3.23 -4.30 -20.04
C GLN A 67 4.59 -3.84 -19.52
N VAL A 68 4.99 -4.39 -18.38
CA VAL A 68 6.31 -4.17 -17.78
C VAL A 68 7.37 -4.88 -18.60
N SER A 69 8.46 -4.21 -18.92
CA SER A 69 9.61 -4.79 -19.58
C SER A 69 10.38 -5.71 -18.65
N LEU A 70 10.62 -6.94 -19.07
CA LEU A 70 11.43 -7.93 -18.36
C LEU A 70 12.78 -8.12 -19.04
N PRO A 71 13.86 -8.40 -18.31
CA PRO A 71 15.18 -8.63 -18.91
C PRO A 71 15.18 -9.85 -19.83
N ALA A 72 15.88 -9.75 -20.94
CA ALA A 72 16.02 -10.86 -21.88
C ALA A 72 16.92 -11.96 -21.29
N GLY A 73 16.46 -13.21 -21.31
CA GLY A 73 17.25 -14.37 -20.91
C GLY A 73 17.11 -14.78 -19.43
N ASP A 74 16.38 -14.04 -18.62
CA ASP A 74 16.02 -14.52 -17.29
C ASP A 74 14.90 -15.59 -17.41
N ASN A 75 15.31 -16.84 -17.33
CA ASN A 75 14.39 -17.97 -17.38
C ASN A 75 13.75 -18.16 -16.00
N ARG A 76 12.58 -17.61 -15.80
CA ARG A 76 11.74 -18.07 -14.69
C ARG A 76 11.40 -19.54 -14.94
N THR A 77 12.00 -20.40 -14.15
CA THR A 77 11.59 -21.82 -14.09
C THR A 77 10.47 -22.02 -13.06
N VAL A 78 9.82 -20.97 -12.65
CA VAL A 78 8.80 -21.02 -11.59
C VAL A 78 7.52 -21.63 -12.14
N GLY A 79 7.01 -22.62 -11.44
CA GLY A 79 5.82 -23.36 -11.80
C GLY A 79 4.56 -22.48 -11.92
N THR A 80 3.56 -23.05 -12.56
CA THR A 80 2.34 -22.45 -13.09
C THR A 80 1.39 -21.80 -12.07
N ASP A 81 1.73 -21.75 -10.80
CA ASP A 81 0.79 -21.43 -9.71
C ASP A 81 1.24 -20.26 -8.84
N LEU A 82 1.80 -19.19 -9.43
CA LEU A 82 2.00 -17.95 -8.69
C LEU A 82 0.62 -17.30 -8.51
N ASN A 83 0.14 -17.26 -7.30
CA ASN A 83 -1.19 -16.75 -6.95
C ASN A 83 -1.17 -15.71 -5.82
N ALA A 84 0.02 -15.26 -5.44
CA ALA A 84 0.20 -14.21 -4.47
C ALA A 84 1.43 -13.39 -4.83
N ALA A 85 1.36 -12.09 -4.65
CA ALA A 85 2.49 -11.19 -4.86
C ALA A 85 2.42 -10.00 -3.91
N THR A 86 3.58 -9.42 -3.61
CA THR A 86 3.68 -8.15 -2.89
C THR A 86 4.88 -7.37 -3.37
N PHE A 87 4.83 -6.06 -3.16
CA PHE A 87 5.93 -5.13 -3.39
C PHE A 87 6.69 -4.90 -2.08
N PHE A 88 7.99 -4.65 -2.14
CA PHE A 88 8.78 -4.22 -1.00
C PHE A 88 10.01 -3.42 -1.44
N VAL A 89 10.58 -2.67 -0.51
CA VAL A 89 11.79 -1.88 -0.74
C VAL A 89 12.88 -2.32 0.24
N ASP A 90 14.09 -2.48 -0.27
CA ASP A 90 15.28 -2.79 0.53
C ASP A 90 16.49 -2.00 0.03
N ASN A 91 17.17 -1.27 0.93
CA ASN A 91 18.35 -0.44 0.64
C ASN A 91 18.18 0.47 -0.60
N GLY A 92 16.98 1.02 -0.80
CA GLY A 92 16.68 1.90 -1.94
C GLY A 92 16.41 1.19 -3.27
N TYR A 93 16.39 -0.14 -3.28
CA TYR A 93 15.93 -0.93 -4.43
C TYR A 93 14.48 -1.36 -4.26
N GLU A 94 13.74 -1.34 -5.34
CA GLU A 94 12.34 -1.72 -5.42
C GLU A 94 12.18 -3.12 -5.95
N TYR A 95 11.40 -3.93 -5.25
CA TYR A 95 11.18 -5.34 -5.58
C TYR A 95 9.70 -5.68 -5.61
N ALA A 96 9.33 -6.61 -6.48
CA ALA A 96 8.14 -7.41 -6.30
C ALA A 96 8.55 -8.88 -6.11
N ILE A 97 7.85 -9.56 -5.21
CA ILE A 97 8.02 -10.98 -4.98
C ILE A 97 6.69 -11.69 -5.20
N SER A 98 6.72 -12.79 -5.94
CA SER A 98 5.52 -13.59 -6.21
C SER A 98 5.76 -15.07 -5.96
N ALA A 99 4.78 -15.72 -5.37
CA ALA A 99 4.89 -17.11 -4.93
C ALA A 99 3.55 -17.86 -5.04
N LYS A 100 3.59 -19.16 -4.83
CA LYS A 100 2.40 -19.96 -4.59
C LYS A 100 1.97 -19.79 -3.13
N GLY A 101 0.97 -18.94 -2.90
CA GLY A 101 0.60 -18.53 -1.57
C GLY A 101 1.79 -17.91 -0.81
N HIS A 102 1.73 -17.89 0.50
CA HIS A 102 2.82 -17.41 1.34
C HIS A 102 3.99 -18.41 1.36
N PHE A 103 4.85 -18.35 0.36
CA PHE A 103 6.10 -19.12 0.25
C PHE A 103 5.94 -20.64 0.49
N SER A 104 4.83 -21.22 0.05
CA SER A 104 4.63 -22.69 0.14
C SER A 104 5.54 -23.47 -0.81
N SER A 105 6.05 -22.86 -1.84
CA SER A 105 7.04 -23.34 -2.79
C SER A 105 7.92 -22.18 -3.25
N ALA A 106 8.98 -22.51 -4.00
CA ALA A 106 9.79 -21.49 -4.65
C ALA A 106 8.92 -20.58 -5.54
N GLY A 107 9.31 -19.33 -5.66
CA GLY A 107 8.67 -18.31 -6.46
C GLY A 107 9.70 -17.46 -7.17
N ALA A 108 9.31 -16.28 -7.60
CA ALA A 108 10.17 -15.34 -8.30
C ALA A 108 10.21 -14.00 -7.59
N PHE A 109 11.31 -13.29 -7.76
CA PHE A 109 11.41 -11.88 -7.44
C PHE A 109 11.81 -11.07 -8.67
N MET A 110 11.37 -9.83 -8.69
CA MET A 110 11.69 -8.84 -9.69
C MET A 110 12.29 -7.63 -9.01
N ARG A 111 13.39 -7.08 -9.55
CA ARG A 111 13.91 -5.78 -9.13
C ARG A 111 13.65 -4.76 -10.22
N PHE A 112 13.01 -3.68 -9.84
CA PHE A 112 12.63 -2.59 -10.74
C PHE A 112 13.76 -1.56 -10.86
N SER A 113 13.85 -0.91 -12.03
CA SER A 113 14.61 0.31 -12.21
C SER A 113 13.70 1.54 -12.36
N ASN A 114 12.44 1.30 -12.70
CA ASN A 114 11.33 2.25 -12.74
C ASN A 114 10.02 1.46 -12.88
N ASP A 115 8.88 2.13 -12.82
CA ASP A 115 7.53 1.54 -12.82
C ASP A 115 7.25 0.57 -13.97
N THR A 116 7.96 0.67 -15.08
CA THR A 116 7.71 -0.13 -16.28
C THR A 116 8.89 -1.02 -16.70
N THR A 117 9.98 -1.03 -15.95
CA THR A 117 11.20 -1.76 -16.32
C THR A 117 11.75 -2.56 -15.14
N VAL A 118 11.79 -3.87 -15.31
CA VAL A 118 12.48 -4.81 -14.42
C VAL A 118 13.89 -5.06 -14.94
N VAL A 119 14.88 -4.94 -14.08
CA VAL A 119 16.30 -5.16 -14.41
C VAL A 119 16.84 -6.49 -13.87
N ARG A 120 16.10 -7.14 -12.99
CA ARG A 120 16.39 -8.48 -12.48
C ARG A 120 15.10 -9.27 -12.32
N ASP A 121 15.04 -10.47 -12.84
CA ASP A 121 13.95 -11.41 -12.69
C ASP A 121 14.52 -12.80 -12.42
N ALA A 122 14.37 -13.31 -11.20
CA ALA A 122 14.99 -14.56 -10.79
C ALA A 122 14.14 -15.30 -9.76
N ASN A 123 14.45 -16.58 -9.56
CA ASN A 123 13.83 -17.35 -8.49
C ASN A 123 14.47 -17.01 -7.14
N PHE A 124 13.66 -16.97 -6.09
CA PHE A 124 14.14 -16.97 -4.71
C PHE A 124 14.29 -18.42 -4.20
N SER A 125 15.15 -18.61 -3.22
CA SER A 125 15.29 -19.87 -2.49
C SER A 125 14.49 -19.85 -1.19
N LEU A 126 14.14 -21.06 -0.71
CA LEU A 126 13.52 -21.24 0.60
C LEU A 126 14.58 -21.79 1.55
N GLY A 127 14.84 -21.04 2.59
CA GLY A 127 15.68 -21.45 3.72
C GLY A 127 14.92 -22.27 4.76
N ASP A 128 15.35 -22.15 5.99
CA ASP A 128 14.78 -22.89 7.10
C ASP A 128 13.35 -22.47 7.43
N THR A 129 12.57 -23.44 7.87
CA THR A 129 11.18 -23.24 8.27
C THR A 129 10.97 -23.72 9.69
N ASN A 130 10.58 -22.84 10.60
CA ASN A 130 10.18 -23.19 11.95
C ASN A 130 8.66 -23.02 12.11
N THR A 131 7.96 -24.13 12.11
CA THR A 131 6.50 -24.16 12.18
C THR A 131 5.96 -24.53 13.58
N GLY A 132 6.80 -24.49 14.61
CA GLY A 132 6.36 -24.61 16.01
C GLY A 132 5.80 -25.97 16.41
N GLY A 133 6.30 -27.05 15.79
CA GLY A 133 5.99 -28.43 16.15
C GLY A 133 5.08 -29.13 15.14
N GLY A 134 5.55 -30.23 14.61
CA GLY A 134 4.84 -31.12 13.69
C GLY A 134 5.12 -30.87 12.22
N SER A 135 4.60 -31.73 11.37
CA SER A 135 4.95 -31.90 9.95
C SER A 135 4.58 -30.77 9.00
N ILE A 136 4.20 -29.58 9.46
CA ILE A 136 3.89 -28.45 8.59
C ILE A 136 5.20 -27.77 8.20
N LYS A 137 5.82 -28.27 7.18
CA LYS A 137 7.11 -27.77 6.70
C LYS A 137 7.01 -26.52 5.82
N ARG A 138 5.80 -26.10 5.45
CA ARG A 138 5.58 -24.95 4.56
C ARG A 138 4.25 -24.25 4.84
N SER A 139 4.18 -22.96 4.59
CA SER A 139 2.96 -22.17 4.69
C SER A 139 1.85 -22.73 3.79
N LYS A 140 0.62 -22.67 4.27
CA LYS A 140 -0.59 -22.96 3.50
C LYS A 140 -1.46 -21.72 3.30
N ALA A 141 -1.01 -20.55 3.77
CA ALA A 141 -1.67 -19.31 3.49
C ALA A 141 -1.71 -19.07 1.97
N LYS A 142 -2.83 -18.54 1.48
CA LYS A 142 -3.06 -18.38 0.03
C LYS A 142 -2.50 -17.09 -0.51
N ASP A 143 -2.32 -16.10 0.35
CA ASP A 143 -1.82 -14.78 0.00
C ASP A 143 -0.89 -14.25 1.10
N PHE A 144 -0.17 -13.18 0.80
CA PHE A 144 0.73 -12.52 1.73
C PHE A 144 0.95 -11.06 1.35
N THR A 145 1.40 -10.28 2.33
CA THR A 145 1.77 -8.88 2.12
C THR A 145 3.09 -8.54 2.79
N TRP A 146 3.73 -7.46 2.33
CA TRP A 146 4.91 -6.90 2.96
C TRP A 146 4.55 -6.15 4.25
N ILE A 147 5.41 -6.25 5.26
CA ILE A 147 5.38 -5.49 6.51
C ILE A 147 6.41 -4.38 6.38
N ARG A 148 5.98 -3.16 6.07
CA ARG A 148 6.87 -2.03 5.86
C ARG A 148 7.60 -1.60 7.14
N ASP A 149 6.88 -1.50 8.26
CA ASP A 149 7.46 -1.26 9.58
C ASP A 149 7.21 -2.46 10.48
N ASN A 150 8.26 -3.21 10.73
CA ASN A 150 8.22 -4.43 11.53
C ASN A 150 8.75 -4.24 12.95
N SER A 151 8.95 -3.01 13.41
CA SER A 151 9.55 -2.71 14.72
C SER A 151 8.77 -3.30 15.89
N SER A 152 7.44 -3.29 15.82
CA SER A 152 6.52 -3.85 16.83
C SER A 152 6.42 -5.38 16.79
N PHE A 153 6.91 -6.03 15.72
CA PHE A 153 6.75 -7.47 15.52
C PHE A 153 7.70 -8.29 16.40
N PRO A 154 7.30 -9.49 16.85
CA PRO A 154 8.20 -10.39 17.55
C PRO A 154 9.32 -10.85 16.62
N THR A 155 10.51 -11.02 17.19
CA THR A 155 11.67 -11.57 16.48
C THR A 155 11.44 -13.04 16.14
N MET A 156 11.78 -13.44 14.93
CA MET A 156 11.70 -14.82 14.46
C MET A 156 12.84 -15.70 15.02
N PHE A 157 12.75 -17.01 14.77
CA PHE A 157 13.74 -18.00 15.24
C PHE A 157 15.17 -17.73 14.76
N ASN A 158 15.32 -17.08 13.60
CA ASN A 158 16.62 -16.70 13.03
C ASN A 158 17.18 -15.36 13.57
N GLY A 159 16.49 -14.74 14.53
CA GLY A 159 16.90 -13.46 15.11
C GLY A 159 16.47 -12.23 14.32
N LEU A 160 15.85 -12.41 13.15
CA LEU A 160 15.35 -11.32 12.31
C LEU A 160 13.92 -10.92 12.66
N LYS A 161 13.53 -9.73 12.27
CA LYS A 161 12.13 -9.31 12.26
C LYS A 161 11.45 -9.81 10.98
N PRO A 162 10.14 -10.14 11.03
CA PRO A 162 9.42 -10.56 9.84
C PRO A 162 9.25 -9.42 8.85
N SER A 163 9.31 -9.75 7.58
CA SER A 163 9.10 -8.81 6.47
C SER A 163 7.85 -9.11 5.65
N PHE A 164 7.33 -10.34 5.76
CA PHE A 164 6.11 -10.75 5.09
C PHE A 164 5.19 -11.49 6.05
N ILE A 165 3.88 -11.39 5.81
CA ILE A 165 2.87 -12.05 6.63
C ILE A 165 1.74 -12.59 5.77
N GLY A 166 1.25 -13.78 6.13
CA GLY A 166 0.10 -14.45 5.53
C GLY A 166 -0.73 -15.18 6.57
N ILE A 167 -2.00 -15.44 6.28
CA ILE A 167 -2.93 -16.13 7.18
C ILE A 167 -3.51 -17.38 6.52
N ASP A 168 -3.54 -18.46 7.26
CA ASP A 168 -4.17 -19.73 6.90
C ASP A 168 -5.36 -19.99 7.84
N GLY A 169 -6.55 -19.77 7.33
CA GLY A 169 -7.78 -19.97 8.09
C GLY A 169 -8.04 -21.42 8.45
N GLY A 170 -7.77 -22.33 7.53
CA GLY A 170 -8.02 -23.77 7.72
C GLY A 170 -7.18 -24.39 8.83
N ASN A 171 -5.93 -23.99 8.94
CA ASN A 171 -5.03 -24.46 10.01
C ASN A 171 -4.94 -23.51 11.20
N GLN A 172 -5.67 -22.40 11.17
CA GLN A 172 -5.69 -21.35 12.21
C GLN A 172 -4.26 -20.88 12.55
N ARG A 173 -3.51 -20.46 11.52
CA ARG A 173 -2.13 -20.00 11.66
C ARG A 173 -1.88 -18.70 10.93
N ILE A 174 -1.03 -17.89 11.53
CA ILE A 174 -0.31 -16.81 10.85
C ILE A 174 1.07 -17.34 10.51
N TYR A 175 1.48 -17.10 9.29
CA TYR A 175 2.83 -17.33 8.81
C TYR A 175 3.52 -16.00 8.60
N VAL A 176 4.74 -15.89 9.08
CA VAL A 176 5.60 -14.73 8.88
C VAL A 176 6.90 -15.17 8.26
N SER A 177 7.47 -14.34 7.41
CA SER A 177 8.75 -14.64 6.78
C SER A 177 9.69 -13.45 6.84
N SER A 178 10.98 -13.74 7.03
CA SER A 178 12.08 -12.82 6.78
C SER A 178 12.76 -13.17 5.45
N TYR A 179 13.58 -12.27 4.96
CA TYR A 179 14.42 -12.51 3.79
C TYR A 179 15.85 -12.07 4.04
N SER A 180 16.75 -12.63 3.24
CA SER A 180 18.11 -12.14 3.07
C SER A 180 18.41 -11.97 1.58
N ILE A 181 19.12 -10.88 1.23
CA ILE A 181 19.54 -10.62 -0.14
C ILE A 181 21.05 -10.71 -0.22
N SER A 182 21.54 -11.53 -1.14
CA SER A 182 22.96 -11.63 -1.46
C SER A 182 23.25 -10.99 -2.80
N ASN A 183 24.43 -10.32 -2.92
CA ASN A 183 24.87 -9.63 -4.13
C ASN A 183 23.87 -8.60 -4.66
N GLN A 184 23.21 -7.88 -3.75
CA GLN A 184 22.18 -6.89 -4.07
C GLN A 184 22.65 -5.91 -5.16
N GLY A 185 21.75 -5.62 -6.12
CA GLY A 185 22.03 -4.72 -7.24
C GLY A 185 22.79 -5.34 -8.42
N SER A 186 23.31 -6.55 -8.28
CA SER A 186 24.09 -7.24 -9.33
C SER A 186 23.23 -8.19 -10.17
N SER A 187 23.81 -8.75 -11.23
CA SER A 187 23.20 -9.81 -12.04
C SER A 187 23.17 -11.18 -11.33
N SER A 188 23.98 -11.36 -10.28
CA SER A 188 24.00 -12.57 -9.45
C SER A 188 23.19 -12.42 -8.15
N GLU A 189 22.37 -11.40 -8.05
CA GLU A 189 21.49 -11.16 -6.92
C GLU A 189 20.56 -12.35 -6.66
N SER A 190 20.44 -12.73 -5.39
CA SER A 190 19.57 -13.82 -4.95
C SER A 190 18.87 -13.46 -3.65
N ILE A 191 17.66 -13.97 -3.47
CA ILE A 191 16.85 -13.82 -2.25
C ILE A 191 16.62 -15.20 -1.65
N GLU A 192 16.79 -15.29 -0.34
CA GLU A 192 16.42 -16.47 0.46
C GLU A 192 15.34 -16.09 1.47
N ILE A 193 14.30 -16.93 1.59
CA ILE A 193 13.14 -16.69 2.44
C ILE A 193 13.11 -17.73 3.56
N GLU A 194 13.02 -17.28 4.79
CA GLU A 194 12.81 -18.12 5.98
C GLU A 194 11.43 -17.86 6.57
N THR A 195 10.77 -18.91 7.06
CA THR A 195 9.37 -18.82 7.48
C THR A 195 9.15 -19.39 8.88
N GLN A 196 8.33 -18.68 9.68
CA GLN A 196 7.86 -19.13 11.00
C GLN A 196 6.33 -19.03 11.06
N SER A 197 5.69 -19.90 11.87
CA SER A 197 4.24 -19.85 12.07
C SER A 197 3.84 -19.73 13.52
N TYR A 198 2.69 -19.10 13.73
CA TYR A 198 2.06 -18.90 15.03
C TYR A 198 0.61 -19.38 14.99
N SER A 199 0.15 -20.02 16.06
CA SER A 199 -1.26 -20.42 16.19
C SER A 199 -2.09 -19.20 16.57
N ILE A 200 -3.28 -19.09 15.95
CA ILE A 200 -4.27 -18.06 16.25
C ILE A 200 -5.65 -18.67 16.39
N SER A 201 -6.59 -17.93 16.96
CA SER A 201 -8.00 -18.34 17.00
C SER A 201 -8.76 -17.63 15.87
N ILE A 202 -9.46 -18.40 15.05
CA ILE A 202 -10.32 -17.91 13.97
C ILE A 202 -11.75 -18.38 14.24
N PRO A 203 -12.78 -17.50 14.11
CA PRO A 203 -14.18 -17.89 14.24
C PRO A 203 -14.53 -19.09 13.35
N SER A 204 -15.38 -19.99 13.84
CA SER A 204 -15.64 -21.27 13.16
C SER A 204 -16.21 -21.12 11.75
N GLY A 205 -16.96 -20.04 11.49
CA GLY A 205 -17.52 -19.73 10.16
C GLY A 205 -16.48 -19.27 9.15
N ASP A 206 -15.31 -18.81 9.60
CA ASP A 206 -14.28 -18.18 8.76
C ASP A 206 -12.97 -18.98 8.68
N ARG A 207 -13.03 -20.24 9.05
CA ARG A 207 -11.90 -21.19 8.93
C ARG A 207 -11.71 -21.68 7.51
N SER A 208 -11.68 -20.76 6.58
CA SER A 208 -11.47 -20.98 5.15
C SER A 208 -10.27 -20.18 4.66
N ASP A 209 -10.05 -20.15 3.35
CA ASP A 209 -8.94 -19.41 2.75
C ASP A 209 -9.14 -17.89 2.90
N PHE A 210 -8.06 -17.21 3.25
CA PHE A 210 -7.90 -15.78 3.13
C PHE A 210 -7.16 -15.53 1.81
N GLY A 211 -7.82 -14.91 0.85
CA GLY A 211 -7.30 -14.77 -0.51
C GLY A 211 -6.80 -13.37 -0.83
N ALA A 212 -6.90 -12.45 0.12
CA ALA A 212 -6.34 -11.13 -0.03
C ALA A 212 -5.81 -10.63 1.31
N ILE A 213 -4.56 -10.17 1.33
CA ILE A 213 -3.93 -9.59 2.51
C ILE A 213 -3.40 -8.22 2.15
N TYR A 214 -3.77 -7.23 2.96
CA TYR A 214 -3.50 -5.83 2.72
C TYR A 214 -2.56 -5.31 3.79
N GLY A 215 -1.34 -4.93 3.41
CA GLY A 215 -0.38 -4.24 4.28
C GLY A 215 -0.40 -2.75 3.99
N PHE A 216 -0.63 -1.97 5.02
CA PHE A 216 -0.48 -0.52 5.00
C PHE A 216 0.75 -0.12 5.82
N GLY A 217 0.94 1.14 6.10
CA GLY A 217 2.03 1.57 6.97
C GLY A 217 1.91 1.02 8.40
N GLY A 218 3.03 0.81 9.07
CA GLY A 218 3.09 0.30 10.44
C GLY A 218 2.62 -1.16 10.56
N ASP A 219 1.88 -1.45 11.62
CA ASP A 219 1.28 -2.77 11.91
C ASP A 219 -0.19 -2.88 11.42
N ASN A 220 -0.60 -2.00 10.52
CA ASN A 220 -1.94 -2.00 9.94
C ASN A 220 -2.03 -3.04 8.81
N ILE A 221 -2.35 -4.27 9.19
CA ILE A 221 -2.48 -5.39 8.27
C ILE A 221 -3.88 -5.98 8.38
N TYR A 222 -4.50 -6.17 7.24
CA TYR A 222 -5.85 -6.68 7.13
C TYR A 222 -5.90 -7.90 6.21
N ALA A 223 -6.82 -8.80 6.50
CA ALA A 223 -7.03 -10.02 5.72
C ALA A 223 -8.51 -10.19 5.39
N LEU A 224 -8.80 -10.51 4.13
CA LEU A 224 -10.15 -10.76 3.64
C LEU A 224 -10.39 -12.26 3.54
N ASN A 225 -11.42 -12.73 4.23
CA ASN A 225 -11.86 -14.12 4.13
C ASN A 225 -12.67 -14.35 2.84
N ASN A 226 -12.28 -15.33 2.04
CA ASN A 226 -12.92 -15.60 0.75
C ASN A 226 -14.39 -16.02 0.87
N SER A 227 -14.72 -16.81 1.88
CA SER A 227 -16.05 -17.42 2.00
C SER A 227 -17.08 -16.44 2.56
N SER A 228 -16.74 -15.70 3.62
CA SER A 228 -17.67 -14.79 4.28
C SER A 228 -17.59 -13.36 3.73
N GLY A 229 -16.46 -12.97 3.18
CA GLY A 229 -16.15 -11.58 2.88
C GLY A 229 -15.74 -10.77 4.11
N ASN A 230 -15.67 -11.36 5.29
CA ASN A 230 -15.27 -10.65 6.51
C ASN A 230 -13.81 -10.17 6.43
N ILE A 231 -13.59 -8.94 6.88
CA ILE A 231 -12.26 -8.34 6.94
C ILE A 231 -11.77 -8.36 8.39
N TYR A 232 -10.60 -8.90 8.60
CA TYR A 232 -9.94 -9.01 9.90
C TYR A 232 -8.71 -8.13 9.96
N LYS A 233 -8.54 -7.37 11.06
CA LYS A 233 -7.26 -6.76 11.39
C LYS A 233 -6.36 -7.79 12.06
N ILE A 234 -5.12 -7.92 11.61
CA ILE A 234 -4.10 -8.73 12.26
C ILE A 234 -3.45 -7.86 13.35
N ASN A 235 -3.57 -8.30 14.60
CA ASN A 235 -2.97 -7.60 15.73
C ASN A 235 -1.64 -8.28 16.10
N VAL A 236 -0.66 -7.44 16.37
CA VAL A 236 0.68 -7.85 16.77
C VAL A 236 0.89 -7.53 18.25
N SER A 237 1.48 -8.45 18.98
CA SER A 237 1.92 -8.24 20.36
C SER A 237 3.34 -8.76 20.52
N GLY A 238 4.03 -8.34 21.57
CA GLY A 238 5.41 -8.80 21.83
C GLY A 238 5.61 -10.31 21.93
N SER A 239 4.53 -11.08 22.07
CA SER A 239 4.55 -12.54 22.21
C SER A 239 3.85 -13.30 21.08
N GLY A 240 3.24 -12.64 20.12
CA GLY A 240 2.52 -13.33 19.04
C GLY A 240 1.50 -12.51 18.30
N TYR A 241 0.53 -13.19 17.70
CA TYR A 241 -0.45 -12.65 16.80
C TYR A 241 -1.86 -13.04 17.21
N SER A 242 -2.82 -12.16 16.89
CA SER A 242 -4.25 -12.42 16.96
C SER A 242 -4.97 -11.73 15.81
N ILE A 243 -6.25 -12.01 15.63
CA ILE A 243 -7.08 -11.30 14.66
C ILE A 243 -8.31 -10.71 15.36
N THR A 244 -8.78 -9.58 14.85
CA THR A 244 -10.03 -8.93 15.28
C THR A 244 -10.89 -8.68 14.05
N ASP A 245 -12.15 -9.06 14.12
CA ASP A 245 -13.15 -8.71 13.11
C ASP A 245 -13.37 -7.20 13.10
N THR A 246 -13.23 -6.59 11.93
CA THR A 246 -13.43 -5.15 11.75
C THR A 246 -14.90 -4.76 11.61
N SER A 247 -15.81 -5.75 11.54
CA SER A 247 -17.22 -5.58 11.18
C SER A 247 -17.43 -5.00 9.75
N ASN A 248 -16.39 -4.98 8.94
CA ASN A 248 -16.43 -4.59 7.54
C ASN A 248 -16.40 -5.82 6.64
N ASN A 249 -17.06 -5.73 5.50
CA ASN A 249 -17.14 -6.82 4.54
C ASN A 249 -16.65 -6.38 3.16
N GLY A 250 -15.82 -7.21 2.57
CA GLY A 250 -15.47 -7.15 1.15
C GLY A 250 -16.32 -8.08 0.30
N ALA A 251 -15.91 -8.28 -0.93
CA ALA A 251 -16.57 -9.25 -1.81
C ALA A 251 -16.28 -10.68 -1.34
N SER A 252 -17.33 -11.46 -1.14
CA SER A 252 -17.25 -12.91 -0.95
C SER A 252 -17.04 -13.56 -2.31
N THR A 253 -15.88 -14.10 -2.57
CA THR A 253 -15.55 -14.82 -3.83
C THR A 253 -14.60 -15.98 -3.55
N SER A 254 -14.59 -16.98 -4.43
CA SER A 254 -13.68 -18.12 -4.29
C SER A 254 -12.20 -17.81 -4.62
N ASN A 255 -11.96 -16.69 -5.30
CA ASN A 255 -10.64 -16.26 -5.74
C ASN A 255 -10.53 -14.74 -5.60
N ASN A 256 -9.94 -14.30 -4.51
CA ASN A 256 -9.58 -12.90 -4.28
C ASN A 256 -8.07 -12.78 -4.31
N ASP A 257 -7.60 -11.73 -4.96
CA ASP A 257 -6.25 -11.20 -4.76
C ASP A 257 -6.38 -9.76 -4.28
N GLY A 258 -5.51 -9.33 -3.39
CA GLY A 258 -5.54 -8.00 -2.84
C GLY A 258 -4.19 -7.32 -2.86
N ALA A 259 -4.22 -6.03 -3.13
CA ALA A 259 -3.06 -5.16 -2.99
C ALA A 259 -3.45 -3.89 -2.23
N ALA A 260 -2.51 -3.35 -1.47
CA ALA A 260 -2.66 -2.09 -0.77
C ALA A 260 -1.41 -1.24 -0.98
N CYS A 261 -1.56 0.07 -0.96
CA CYS A 261 -0.44 0.97 -0.93
C CYS A 261 0.21 0.91 0.46
N HIS A 262 1.43 0.40 0.54
CA HIS A 262 2.18 0.28 1.79
C HIS A 262 2.61 1.65 2.38
N ALA A 263 2.49 2.72 1.61
CA ALA A 263 2.65 4.09 2.10
C ALA A 263 1.40 4.63 2.79
N GLY A 264 0.24 4.02 2.56
CA GLY A 264 -1.02 4.40 3.17
C GLY A 264 -1.18 3.90 4.60
N ASP A 265 -1.94 4.63 5.39
CA ASP A 265 -2.47 4.18 6.67
C ASP A 265 -3.99 4.30 6.63
N PRO A 266 -4.74 3.19 6.66
CA PRO A 266 -6.20 3.22 6.53
C PRO A 266 -6.88 3.87 7.73
N ASP A 267 -6.20 3.92 8.89
CA ASP A 267 -6.71 4.55 10.10
C ASP A 267 -6.39 6.06 10.16
N VAL A 268 -5.65 6.58 9.16
CA VAL A 268 -5.32 8.00 9.05
C VAL A 268 -6.25 8.68 8.07
N THR A 269 -7.02 9.61 8.58
CA THR A 269 -7.75 10.56 7.74
C THR A 269 -6.87 11.79 7.53
N PHE A 270 -6.35 11.98 6.33
CA PHE A 270 -5.65 13.21 5.96
C PHE A 270 -6.66 14.21 5.42
N ALA A 271 -6.98 15.23 6.20
CA ALA A 271 -8.05 16.18 5.90
C ALA A 271 -7.66 17.63 6.23
N PRO A 272 -6.57 18.15 5.63
CA PRO A 272 -6.25 19.57 5.72
C PRO A 272 -7.22 20.40 4.87
N THR A 273 -7.57 21.58 5.37
CA THR A 273 -8.40 22.54 4.64
C THR A 273 -7.97 23.97 4.96
N ILE A 274 -8.25 24.88 4.05
CA ILE A 274 -8.25 26.32 4.34
C ILE A 274 -9.68 26.81 4.13
N PRO A 275 -10.42 27.17 5.19
CA PRO A 275 -11.74 27.77 5.06
C PRO A 275 -11.65 29.15 4.42
N THR A 276 -12.79 29.73 4.09
CA THR A 276 -12.84 31.11 3.56
C THR A 276 -12.10 32.06 4.51
N PRO A 277 -11.12 32.82 4.02
CA PRO A 277 -10.39 33.81 4.81
C PRO A 277 -11.31 34.85 5.41
N THR A 278 -10.87 35.47 6.47
CA THR A 278 -11.63 36.53 7.14
C THR A 278 -10.86 37.85 7.16
N GLN A 279 -11.58 38.94 7.28
CA GLN A 279 -10.96 40.24 7.44
C GLN A 279 -10.32 40.31 8.84
N GLY A 280 -9.03 40.62 8.85
CA GLY A 280 -8.25 40.83 10.06
C GLY A 280 -8.20 42.30 10.51
N SER A 281 -7.10 42.68 11.13
CA SER A 281 -6.87 44.02 11.66
C SER A 281 -6.74 45.07 10.54
N CYS A 282 -7.18 46.28 10.85
CA CYS A 282 -6.94 47.45 9.97
C CYS A 282 -5.51 47.96 10.11
N ASP A 283 -4.93 48.37 8.96
CA ASP A 283 -3.69 49.12 8.87
C ASP A 283 -3.93 50.33 7.98
N GLY A 284 -4.29 51.44 8.62
CA GLY A 284 -4.79 52.61 7.92
C GLY A 284 -6.15 52.35 7.24
N SER A 285 -6.21 52.55 5.92
CA SER A 285 -7.38 52.25 5.07
C SER A 285 -7.39 50.81 4.57
N ASP A 286 -6.31 50.06 4.78
CA ASP A 286 -6.14 48.70 4.28
C ASP A 286 -6.44 47.70 5.37
N ARG A 287 -6.78 46.48 4.99
CA ARG A 287 -7.06 45.36 5.93
C ARG A 287 -6.15 44.20 5.69
N GLN A 288 -5.67 43.67 6.78
CA GLN A 288 -5.06 42.32 6.80
C GLN A 288 -6.14 41.26 6.52
N ILE A 289 -5.73 40.09 6.02
CA ILE A 289 -6.63 38.99 5.79
C ILE A 289 -6.09 37.79 6.58
N ASP A 290 -6.92 37.30 7.48
CA ASP A 290 -6.58 36.15 8.31
C ASP A 290 -6.91 34.85 7.58
N VAL A 291 -5.93 33.96 7.48
CA VAL A 291 -6.02 32.67 6.84
C VAL A 291 -5.82 31.58 7.88
N VAL A 292 -6.84 30.77 8.10
CA VAL A 292 -6.78 29.65 9.02
C VAL A 292 -6.36 28.38 8.28
N LEU A 293 -5.30 27.74 8.74
CA LEU A 293 -4.88 26.42 8.28
C LEU A 293 -5.53 25.39 9.20
N ASN A 294 -6.51 24.66 8.72
CA ASN A 294 -7.21 23.67 9.52
C ASN A 294 -6.70 22.27 9.16
N ASN A 295 -6.14 21.56 10.13
CA ASN A 295 -5.80 20.15 9.99
C ASN A 295 -6.73 19.30 10.86
N SER A 296 -7.84 18.85 10.28
CA SER A 296 -8.77 17.91 10.92
C SER A 296 -8.36 16.45 10.80
N SER A 297 -7.15 16.18 10.31
CA SER A 297 -6.59 14.82 10.27
C SER A 297 -6.52 14.22 11.67
N SER A 298 -6.71 12.90 11.78
CA SER A 298 -6.79 12.23 13.09
C SER A 298 -5.44 12.14 13.81
N ASN A 299 -4.37 11.77 13.11
CA ASN A 299 -3.08 11.44 13.74
C ASN A 299 -1.87 12.02 13.01
N VAL A 300 -2.07 12.80 11.95
CA VAL A 300 -0.94 13.26 11.12
C VAL A 300 -0.90 14.78 11.03
N ALA A 301 0.32 15.32 11.09
CA ALA A 301 0.55 16.72 10.82
C ALA A 301 0.41 17.00 9.31
N ALA A 302 -0.14 18.15 8.97
CA ALA A 302 -0.19 18.67 7.61
C ALA A 302 0.83 19.79 7.43
N ASN A 303 1.64 19.69 6.39
CA ASN A 303 2.56 20.76 5.99
C ASN A 303 1.93 21.55 4.85
N PHE A 304 1.51 22.78 5.14
CA PHE A 304 0.85 23.65 4.19
C PHE A 304 1.83 24.52 3.44
N VAL A 305 1.71 24.56 2.12
CA VAL A 305 2.31 25.56 1.25
C VAL A 305 1.19 26.44 0.71
N VAL A 306 1.28 27.75 0.95
CA VAL A 306 0.21 28.70 0.65
C VAL A 306 0.75 29.86 -0.15
N THR A 307 0.05 30.19 -1.21
CA THR A 307 0.28 31.37 -2.05
C THR A 307 -0.99 32.20 -2.16
N TYR A 308 -0.87 33.46 -2.51
CA TYR A 308 -2.01 34.32 -2.77
C TYR A 308 -1.80 35.22 -3.99
N THR A 309 -2.89 35.63 -4.59
CA THR A 309 -2.92 36.65 -5.63
C THR A 309 -3.88 37.78 -5.24
N VAL A 310 -3.58 38.99 -5.66
CA VAL A 310 -4.44 40.17 -5.44
C VAL A 310 -4.88 40.69 -6.81
N ASN A 311 -6.20 40.85 -7.01
CA ASN A 311 -6.82 41.35 -8.24
C ASN A 311 -6.32 40.64 -9.51
N GLY A 312 -6.08 39.31 -9.43
CA GLY A 312 -5.56 38.52 -10.54
C GLY A 312 -4.09 38.80 -10.90
N GLY A 313 -3.34 39.47 -10.03
CA GLY A 313 -1.91 39.74 -10.18
C GLY A 313 -1.01 38.54 -10.02
N SER A 314 0.29 38.76 -9.92
CA SER A 314 1.27 37.70 -9.74
C SER A 314 1.09 36.94 -8.41
N SER A 315 1.29 35.64 -8.42
CA SER A 315 1.27 34.80 -7.21
C SER A 315 2.43 35.17 -6.28
N GLN A 316 2.09 35.34 -5.02
CA GLN A 316 3.03 35.62 -3.93
C GLN A 316 3.01 34.50 -2.91
N SER A 317 4.18 34.15 -2.37
CA SER A 317 4.27 33.11 -1.32
C SER A 317 3.85 33.69 0.02
N LEU A 318 2.90 33.02 0.69
CA LEU A 318 2.54 33.32 2.07
C LEU A 318 3.32 32.42 3.04
N THR A 319 3.51 31.16 2.67
CA THR A 319 4.44 30.24 3.32
C THR A 319 4.94 29.18 2.34
N SER A 320 6.19 28.79 2.50
CA SER A 320 6.80 27.67 1.77
C SER A 320 6.69 26.33 2.53
N GLY A 321 6.08 26.34 3.72
CA GLY A 321 5.84 25.15 4.54
C GLY A 321 5.51 25.55 5.98
N THR A 322 4.27 25.34 6.39
CA THR A 322 3.83 25.52 7.77
C THR A 322 3.22 24.22 8.25
N SER A 323 3.86 23.58 9.24
CA SER A 323 3.37 22.35 9.82
C SER A 323 2.29 22.64 10.86
N VAL A 324 1.13 21.99 10.68
CA VAL A 324 0.00 22.05 11.62
C VAL A 324 -0.25 20.65 12.14
N SER A 325 -0.20 20.48 13.47
CA SER A 325 -0.40 19.20 14.14
C SER A 325 -1.81 18.63 13.84
N ALA A 326 -1.96 17.34 14.03
CA ALA A 326 -3.26 16.68 13.94
C ALA A 326 -4.31 17.36 14.84
N SER A 327 -5.54 17.42 14.36
CA SER A 327 -6.69 18.02 15.06
C SER A 327 -6.43 19.43 15.60
N SER A 328 -5.64 20.23 14.85
CA SER A 328 -5.21 21.58 15.25
C SER A 328 -5.39 22.58 14.11
N ASN A 329 -5.29 23.86 14.47
CA ASN A 329 -5.29 24.98 13.51
C ASN A 329 -3.97 25.74 13.57
N GLY A 330 -3.51 26.19 12.41
CA GLY A 330 -2.49 27.20 12.24
C GLY A 330 -3.11 28.51 11.75
N ALA A 331 -2.35 29.59 11.79
CA ALA A 331 -2.77 30.87 11.28
C ALA A 331 -1.67 31.51 10.44
N LEU A 332 -2.08 32.15 9.34
CA LEU A 332 -1.25 32.99 8.51
C LEU A 332 -2.00 34.32 8.27
N THR A 333 -1.27 35.36 7.91
CA THR A 333 -1.88 36.65 7.61
C THR A 333 -1.36 37.15 6.27
N VAL A 334 -2.25 37.42 5.31
CA VAL A 334 -1.91 38.17 4.11
C VAL A 334 -1.70 39.63 4.52
N PRO A 335 -0.61 40.30 4.06
CA PRO A 335 -0.41 41.71 4.32
C PRO A 335 -1.62 42.55 3.94
N ALA A 336 -1.76 43.68 4.59
CA ALA A 336 -2.90 44.60 4.39
C ALA A 336 -3.16 44.92 2.92
N GLN A 337 -4.41 44.81 2.48
CA GLN A 337 -4.89 45.03 1.13
C GLN A 337 -6.00 46.07 1.17
N ALA A 338 -6.16 46.80 0.06
CA ALA A 338 -7.24 47.79 -0.07
C ALA A 338 -8.63 47.15 0.07
N ASP A 339 -9.59 47.88 0.62
CA ASP A 339 -10.93 47.39 0.98
C ASP A 339 -11.69 46.66 -0.14
N ASN A 340 -11.37 46.91 -1.41
CA ASN A 340 -12.04 46.27 -2.55
C ASN A 340 -11.13 45.31 -3.30
N ALA A 341 -10.02 44.90 -2.72
CA ALA A 341 -9.12 43.96 -3.36
C ALA A 341 -9.70 42.53 -3.31
N GLN A 342 -9.77 41.89 -4.46
CA GLN A 342 -10.07 40.47 -4.53
C GLN A 342 -8.78 39.69 -4.21
N VAL A 343 -8.79 38.89 -3.14
CA VAL A 343 -7.67 38.04 -2.75
C VAL A 343 -8.04 36.57 -2.95
N VAL A 344 -7.23 35.87 -3.71
CA VAL A 344 -7.38 34.42 -3.93
C VAL A 344 -6.22 33.73 -3.27
N ILE A 345 -6.54 32.82 -2.36
CA ILE A 345 -5.58 31.94 -1.67
C ILE A 345 -5.54 30.61 -2.41
N SER A 346 -4.36 30.20 -2.84
CA SER A 346 -4.10 28.86 -3.38
C SER A 346 -3.19 28.10 -2.45
N TRP A 347 -3.50 26.84 -2.21
CA TRP A 347 -2.74 26.05 -1.25
C TRP A 347 -2.66 24.59 -1.67
N TYR A 348 -1.62 23.92 -1.18
CA TYR A 348 -1.57 22.48 -1.06
C TYR A 348 -1.03 22.09 0.32
N ALA A 349 -1.39 20.90 0.77
CA ALA A 349 -0.91 20.35 2.02
C ALA A 349 -0.47 18.91 1.80
N GLU A 350 0.65 18.55 2.40
CA GLU A 350 1.24 17.22 2.33
C GLU A 350 1.53 16.70 3.74
N ASN A 351 1.52 15.39 3.92
CA ASN A 351 2.02 14.76 5.12
C ASN A 351 3.41 14.18 4.84
N THR A 352 4.42 14.74 5.47
CA THR A 352 5.82 14.32 5.31
C THR A 352 6.22 13.16 6.22
N THR A 353 5.42 12.85 7.24
CA THR A 353 5.78 11.88 8.27
C THR A 353 5.38 10.44 7.89
N ASN A 354 4.32 10.26 7.10
CA ASN A 354 3.74 8.95 6.77
C ASN A 354 3.70 8.67 5.26
N ASP A 355 4.45 9.42 4.45
CA ASP A 355 4.48 9.25 2.99
C ASP A 355 3.10 9.25 2.30
N LEU A 356 2.09 9.87 2.92
CA LEU A 356 0.81 10.12 2.30
C LEU A 356 1.01 11.24 1.26
N ARG A 357 1.38 10.84 0.05
CA ARG A 357 1.85 11.73 -1.01
C ARG A 357 0.76 12.31 -1.89
N GLU A 358 -0.50 12.09 -1.61
CA GLU A 358 -1.52 12.84 -2.32
C GLU A 358 -1.68 14.20 -1.67
N PRO A 359 -1.06 15.25 -2.23
CA PRO A 359 -1.27 16.59 -1.73
C PRO A 359 -2.73 16.95 -1.95
N LEU A 360 -3.41 17.32 -0.89
CA LEU A 360 -4.70 17.98 -1.02
C LEU A 360 -4.46 19.43 -1.36
N SER A 361 -5.15 19.93 -2.35
CA SER A 361 -5.03 21.31 -2.81
C SER A 361 -6.39 21.97 -2.94
N GLY A 362 -6.41 23.27 -2.85
CA GLY A 362 -7.64 24.04 -3.00
C GLY A 362 -7.37 25.51 -3.24
N THR A 363 -8.44 26.22 -3.57
CA THR A 363 -8.47 27.67 -3.67
C THR A 363 -9.65 28.21 -2.87
N THR A 364 -9.45 29.35 -2.23
CA THR A 364 -10.52 30.11 -1.56
C THR A 364 -10.29 31.60 -1.79
N SER A 365 -11.32 32.40 -1.66
CA SER A 365 -11.23 33.83 -1.96
C SER A 365 -12.01 34.67 -0.95
N LEU A 366 -11.60 35.90 -0.80
CA LEU A 366 -12.29 36.98 -0.07
C LEU A 366 -12.54 38.14 -1.01
#